data_83d2fee1f6678cc3adf9cec34bb49096
#
_entry.id   83d2fee1f6678cc3adf9cec34bb49096
#
_cell.length_a   1.000
_cell.length_b   1.000
_cell.length_c   1.000
_cell.angle_alpha   90.00
_cell.angle_beta   90.00
_cell.angle_gamma   90.00
#
_symmetry.space_group_name_H-M   'P 1'
#
loop_
_entity.id
_entity.type
_entity.pdbx_description
1 polymer ?
#
loop_
_entity_poly.entity_id
_entity_poly.type
_entity_poly.pdbx_seq_one_letter_code
_entity_poly.pdbx_strand_id
1 'polypeptide(L)'
;AAIIGYIAFLEGLRPADGEASDGTDKAVRSFRIGRELYEQKFLLDNNTGFTARSIYERALAEKAWLHDEMAKRATTLWPRYFPEQEPPADRLVMIRTLLDHLSLKHVRKEDWVTTVRAQLPELERYVRENDLLDQDPTRPLKVRETPLYQRGFGALASVDAPGPYDPPRDTYYNVTPLDDFTPGQAESFLREYNDWMLQILNIH
;
A
#
# COMPACT_ATOMS: atom_id res chain seq x y z
N ALA A 1 -6.85 18.03 -32.09
CA ALA A 1 -5.53 18.48 -32.60
C ALA A 1 -4.47 18.43 -31.49
N ALA A 2 -4.68 19.01 -30.29
CA ALA A 2 -3.69 19.07 -29.22
C ALA A 2 -3.25 17.68 -28.69
N ILE A 3 -4.19 16.74 -28.50
CA ILE A 3 -3.90 15.37 -28.02
C ILE A 3 -3.03 14.62 -29.04
N ILE A 4 -3.33 14.75 -30.33
CA ILE A 4 -2.54 14.10 -31.39
C ILE A 4 -1.12 14.65 -31.42
N GLY A 5 -0.97 15.98 -31.28
CA GLY A 5 0.34 16.61 -31.18
C GLY A 5 1.14 16.16 -29.95
N TYR A 6 0.48 15.97 -28.81
CA TYR A 6 1.12 15.46 -27.60
C TYR A 6 1.54 13.99 -27.72
N ILE A 7 0.70 13.15 -28.34
CA ILE A 7 1.06 11.75 -28.62
C ILE A 7 2.29 11.69 -29.53
N ALA A 8 2.32 12.45 -30.62
CA ALA A 8 3.46 12.50 -31.52
C ALA A 8 4.75 13.00 -30.84
N PHE A 9 4.62 13.97 -29.91
CA PHE A 9 5.74 14.42 -29.10
C PHE A 9 6.27 13.29 -28.19
N LEU A 10 5.39 12.55 -27.50
CA LEU A 10 5.78 11.43 -26.64
C LEU A 10 6.39 10.28 -27.45
N GLU A 11 5.87 10.00 -28.64
CA GLU A 11 6.43 9.00 -29.54
C GLU A 11 7.82 9.38 -30.01
N GLY A 12 8.07 10.67 -30.28
CA GLY A 12 9.40 11.19 -30.62
C GLY A 12 10.41 11.16 -29.48
N LEU A 13 9.97 10.99 -28.22
CA LEU A 13 10.84 10.81 -27.06
C LEU A 13 11.19 9.34 -26.80
N ARG A 14 10.57 8.39 -27.49
CA ARG A 14 10.93 6.97 -27.36
C ARG A 14 12.32 6.73 -27.94
N PRO A 15 13.21 6.04 -27.20
CA PRO A 15 14.44 5.52 -27.77
C PRO A 15 14.11 4.58 -28.95
N ALA A 16 14.89 4.59 -29.99
CA ALA A 16 14.76 3.63 -31.08
C ALA A 16 14.84 2.21 -30.53
N ASP A 17 13.93 1.33 -30.97
CA ASP A 17 13.83 -0.06 -30.51
C ASP A 17 15.20 -0.76 -30.66
N GLY A 18 15.80 -1.14 -29.53
CA GLY A 18 17.03 -1.96 -29.48
C GLY A 18 18.27 -1.30 -28.87
N GLU A 19 18.28 0.00 -28.66
CA GLU A 19 19.38 0.67 -27.95
C GLU A 19 19.02 0.85 -26.48
N ALA A 20 19.42 -0.12 -25.65
CA ALA A 20 19.63 0.16 -24.25
C ALA A 20 20.69 1.27 -24.19
N SER A 21 20.30 2.51 -23.86
CA SER A 21 21.21 3.62 -23.69
C SER A 21 22.37 3.19 -22.79
N ASP A 22 23.58 3.13 -23.34
CA ASP A 22 24.82 2.82 -22.61
C ASP A 22 25.24 3.98 -21.68
N GLY A 23 24.36 4.94 -21.44
CA GLY A 23 24.60 6.10 -20.60
C GLY A 23 25.33 7.25 -21.28
N THR A 24 25.59 7.18 -22.60
CA THR A 24 26.28 8.22 -23.36
C THR A 24 25.35 9.21 -24.05
N ASP A 25 24.05 8.91 -24.12
CA ASP A 25 23.06 9.83 -24.68
C ASP A 25 22.80 10.97 -23.71
N LYS A 26 23.24 12.17 -24.08
CA LYS A 26 23.14 13.39 -23.29
C LYS A 26 21.69 13.83 -23.02
N ALA A 27 20.70 13.21 -23.64
CA ALA A 27 19.29 13.57 -23.53
C ALA A 27 18.55 12.87 -22.39
N VAL A 28 18.98 11.68 -21.97
CA VAL A 28 18.29 10.90 -20.94
C VAL A 28 19.21 10.67 -19.74
N ARG A 29 18.91 11.31 -18.61
CA ARG A 29 19.62 11.04 -17.35
C ARG A 29 19.23 9.68 -16.80
N SER A 30 20.25 8.89 -16.42
CA SER A 30 20.03 7.65 -15.67
C SER A 30 19.26 7.93 -14.37
N PHE A 31 18.33 7.06 -14.00
CA PHE A 31 17.67 7.07 -12.67
C PHE A 31 18.67 6.82 -11.53
N ARG A 32 19.81 6.22 -11.84
CA ARG A 32 20.90 5.98 -10.88
C ARG A 32 21.77 7.22 -10.80
N ILE A 33 21.41 8.11 -9.90
CA ILE A 33 22.09 9.41 -9.71
C ILE A 33 23.45 9.32 -9.00
N GLY A 34 23.84 8.11 -8.56
CA GLY A 34 25.04 7.89 -7.77
C GLY A 34 24.87 8.21 -6.28
N ARG A 35 25.82 7.68 -5.48
CA ARG A 35 25.74 7.77 -4.01
C ARG A 35 25.72 9.19 -3.49
N GLU A 36 26.64 10.01 -3.98
CA GLU A 36 26.80 11.38 -3.47
C GLU A 36 25.55 12.24 -3.69
N LEU A 37 25.00 12.25 -4.91
CA LEU A 37 23.77 12.98 -5.20
C LEU A 37 22.56 12.38 -4.47
N TYR A 38 22.53 11.04 -4.29
CA TYR A 38 21.48 10.40 -3.52
C TYR A 38 21.49 10.83 -2.06
N GLU A 39 22.67 10.89 -1.42
CA GLU A 39 22.79 11.32 -0.03
C GLU A 39 22.39 12.81 0.15
N GLN A 40 22.79 13.68 -0.79
CA GLN A 40 22.35 15.08 -0.79
C GLN A 40 20.84 15.20 -0.95
N LYS A 41 20.28 14.52 -1.94
CA LYS A 41 18.82 14.48 -2.16
C LYS A 41 18.09 13.94 -0.94
N PHE A 42 18.58 12.87 -0.33
CA PHE A 42 17.99 12.27 0.86
C PHE A 42 17.89 13.26 2.02
N LEU A 43 18.94 14.02 2.28
CA LEU A 43 18.95 15.04 3.33
C LEU A 43 17.94 16.16 3.05
N LEU A 44 17.84 16.60 1.79
CA LEU A 44 16.91 17.67 1.39
C LEU A 44 15.46 17.21 1.42
N ASP A 45 15.17 16.01 0.92
CA ASP A 45 13.80 15.48 0.85
C ASP A 45 13.24 15.16 2.24
N ASN A 46 14.07 14.64 3.15
CA ASN A 46 13.60 14.20 4.46
C ASN A 46 13.68 15.29 5.53
N ASN A 47 14.58 16.28 5.38
CA ASN A 47 14.78 17.37 6.34
C ASN A 47 14.83 16.96 7.82
N THR A 48 15.39 15.76 8.10
CA THR A 48 15.34 15.13 9.43
C THR A 48 16.69 15.05 10.13
N GLY A 49 17.78 15.42 9.47
CA GLY A 49 19.15 15.23 9.98
C GLY A 49 19.65 13.78 9.98
N PHE A 50 18.83 12.81 9.59
CA PHE A 50 19.26 11.44 9.39
C PHE A 50 19.93 11.24 8.04
N THR A 51 20.93 10.36 8.00
CA THR A 51 21.52 9.90 6.75
C THR A 51 20.80 8.64 6.24
N ALA A 52 20.89 8.37 4.94
CA ALA A 52 20.35 7.13 4.38
C ALA A 52 20.90 5.89 5.09
N ARG A 53 22.19 5.92 5.46
CA ARG A 53 22.83 4.82 6.21
C ARG A 53 22.24 4.66 7.61
N SER A 54 22.06 5.75 8.36
CA SER A 54 21.50 5.68 9.71
C SER A 54 20.06 5.17 9.73
N ILE A 55 19.25 5.55 8.72
CA ILE A 55 17.88 4.99 8.56
C ILE A 55 17.93 3.50 8.24
N TYR A 56 18.83 3.09 7.35
CA TYR A 56 19.00 1.66 7.02
C TYR A 56 19.39 0.83 8.24
N GLU A 57 20.34 1.31 9.05
CA GLU A 57 20.77 0.60 10.27
C GLU A 57 19.64 0.51 11.31
N ARG A 58 18.85 1.58 11.48
CA ARG A 58 17.65 1.56 12.32
C ARG A 58 16.61 0.58 11.80
N ALA A 59 16.35 0.56 10.50
CA ALA A 59 15.42 -0.37 9.88
C ALA A 59 15.83 -1.84 10.08
N LEU A 60 17.12 -2.14 10.04
CA LEU A 60 17.62 -3.50 10.34
C LEU A 60 17.38 -3.88 11.82
N ALA A 61 17.62 -2.96 12.75
CA ALA A 61 17.37 -3.20 14.17
C ALA A 61 15.86 -3.37 14.44
N GLU A 62 15.04 -2.53 13.84
CA GLU A 62 13.58 -2.62 13.97
C GLU A 62 13.02 -3.91 13.35
N LYS A 63 13.53 -4.32 12.20
CA LYS A 63 13.19 -5.62 11.59
C LYS A 63 13.47 -6.78 12.53
N ALA A 64 14.63 -6.80 13.19
CA ALA A 64 14.97 -7.85 14.13
C ALA A 64 14.00 -7.87 15.31
N TRP A 65 13.72 -6.70 15.89
CA TRP A 65 12.75 -6.54 16.97
C TRP A 65 11.35 -6.98 16.57
N LEU A 66 10.87 -6.57 15.39
CA LEU A 66 9.57 -6.99 14.88
C LEU A 66 9.47 -8.51 14.72
N HIS A 67 10.52 -9.17 14.21
CA HIS A 67 10.53 -10.63 14.12
C HIS A 67 10.43 -11.30 15.49
N ASP A 68 11.07 -10.72 16.52
CA ASP A 68 10.98 -11.24 17.89
C ASP A 68 9.57 -11.06 18.46
N GLU A 69 8.96 -9.90 18.26
CA GLU A 69 7.58 -9.64 18.72
C GLU A 69 6.56 -10.51 17.98
N MET A 70 6.72 -10.67 16.66
CA MET A 70 5.88 -11.58 15.87
C MET A 70 6.01 -13.03 16.36
N ALA A 71 7.21 -13.49 16.67
CA ALA A 71 7.44 -14.84 17.21
C ALA A 71 6.75 -15.05 18.54
N LYS A 72 6.84 -14.10 19.48
CA LYS A 72 6.13 -14.14 20.77
C LYS A 72 4.64 -14.27 20.59
N ARG A 73 4.05 -13.45 19.71
CA ARG A 73 2.62 -13.50 19.40
C ARG A 73 2.22 -14.79 18.69
N ALA A 74 3.03 -15.25 17.74
CA ALA A 74 2.79 -16.51 17.05
C ALA A 74 2.80 -17.69 18.03
N THR A 75 3.73 -17.74 18.96
CA THR A 75 3.77 -18.77 20.03
C THR A 75 2.49 -18.76 20.86
N THR A 76 2.01 -17.56 21.23
CA THR A 76 0.78 -17.43 22.04
C THR A 76 -0.48 -17.85 21.25
N LEU A 77 -0.51 -17.57 19.95
CA LEU A 77 -1.66 -17.87 19.10
C LEU A 77 -1.64 -19.30 18.56
N TRP A 78 -0.48 -19.95 18.52
CA TRP A 78 -0.31 -21.26 17.91
C TRP A 78 -1.29 -22.32 18.41
N PRO A 79 -1.50 -22.53 19.73
CA PRO A 79 -2.43 -23.53 20.22
C PRO A 79 -3.89 -23.28 19.81
N ARG A 80 -4.24 -22.04 19.52
CA ARG A 80 -5.59 -21.68 19.07
C ARG A 80 -5.88 -22.12 17.64
N TYR A 81 -4.87 -22.03 16.77
CA TYR A 81 -5.03 -22.30 15.33
C TYR A 81 -4.51 -23.68 14.93
N PHE A 82 -3.59 -24.25 15.72
CA PHE A 82 -2.95 -25.53 15.48
C PHE A 82 -2.90 -26.35 16.78
N PRO A 83 -4.08 -26.73 17.36
CA PRO A 83 -4.13 -27.32 18.71
C PRO A 83 -3.44 -28.69 18.82
N GLU A 84 -3.28 -29.40 17.71
CA GLU A 84 -2.68 -30.74 17.69
C GLU A 84 -1.25 -30.76 17.11
N GLN A 85 -0.67 -29.58 16.86
CA GLN A 85 0.63 -29.49 16.20
C GLN A 85 1.60 -28.68 17.07
N GLU A 86 2.80 -29.21 17.26
CA GLU A 86 3.87 -28.47 17.87
C GLU A 86 4.36 -27.33 16.94
N PRO A 87 4.69 -26.16 17.48
CA PRO A 87 5.19 -25.07 16.68
C PRO A 87 6.55 -25.42 16.06
N PRO A 88 6.82 -25.00 14.82
CA PRO A 88 8.13 -25.15 14.19
C PRO A 88 9.24 -24.55 15.03
N ALA A 89 10.40 -25.23 15.09
CA ALA A 89 11.58 -24.74 15.83
C ALA A 89 12.15 -23.43 15.20
N ASP A 90 12.04 -23.28 13.88
CA ASP A 90 12.37 -22.03 13.20
C ASP A 90 11.23 -21.03 13.39
N ARG A 91 11.54 -19.93 14.09
CA ARG A 91 10.57 -18.85 14.39
C ARG A 91 9.97 -18.20 13.15
N LEU A 92 10.74 -18.07 12.06
CA LEU A 92 10.24 -17.45 10.83
C LEU A 92 9.29 -18.39 10.08
N VAL A 93 9.56 -19.69 10.12
CA VAL A 93 8.64 -20.71 9.60
C VAL A 93 7.34 -20.71 10.41
N MET A 94 7.43 -20.68 11.76
CA MET A 94 6.25 -20.59 12.63
C MET A 94 5.40 -19.36 12.30
N ILE A 95 6.01 -18.17 12.23
CA ILE A 95 5.33 -16.91 11.89
C ILE A 95 4.64 -17.05 10.53
N ARG A 96 5.39 -17.50 9.53
CA ARG A 96 4.85 -17.65 8.17
C ARG A 96 3.66 -18.60 8.11
N THR A 97 3.79 -19.76 8.75
CA THR A 97 2.71 -20.76 8.78
C THR A 97 1.43 -20.20 9.40
N LEU A 98 1.57 -19.46 10.51
CA LEU A 98 0.43 -18.80 11.14
C LEU A 98 -0.18 -17.71 10.25
N LEU A 99 0.64 -16.86 9.64
CA LEU A 99 0.15 -15.82 8.74
C LEU A 99 -0.53 -16.41 7.50
N ASP A 100 0.03 -17.46 6.91
CA ASP A 100 -0.57 -18.17 5.78
C ASP A 100 -1.94 -18.75 6.15
N HIS A 101 -2.08 -19.29 7.37
CA HIS A 101 -3.37 -19.77 7.87
C HIS A 101 -4.37 -18.62 8.08
N LEU A 102 -3.96 -17.56 8.74
CA LEU A 102 -4.82 -16.39 8.98
C LEU A 102 -5.26 -15.71 7.68
N SER A 103 -4.39 -15.71 6.68
CA SER A 103 -4.69 -15.10 5.37
C SER A 103 -5.82 -15.79 4.60
N LEU A 104 -6.17 -17.03 4.95
CA LEU A 104 -7.29 -17.75 4.34
C LEU A 104 -8.65 -17.15 4.70
N LYS A 105 -8.71 -16.35 5.75
CA LYS A 105 -9.94 -15.68 6.18
C LYS A 105 -10.03 -14.30 5.51
N HIS A 106 -10.68 -14.26 4.38
CA HIS A 106 -10.91 -13.05 3.61
C HIS A 106 -12.31 -13.07 2.97
N VAL A 107 -12.73 -11.93 2.46
CA VAL A 107 -13.98 -11.78 1.74
C VAL A 107 -13.91 -12.43 0.36
N ARG A 108 -15.06 -12.63 -0.28
CA ARG A 108 -15.08 -13.02 -1.69
C ARG A 108 -14.76 -11.84 -2.59
N LYS A 109 -14.25 -12.10 -3.77
CA LYS A 109 -13.91 -11.12 -4.81
C LYS A 109 -15.06 -10.11 -5.06
N GLU A 110 -16.28 -10.63 -5.16
CA GLU A 110 -17.49 -9.86 -5.46
C GLU A 110 -17.89 -8.93 -4.29
N ASP A 111 -17.54 -9.31 -3.07
CA ASP A 111 -17.91 -8.58 -1.85
C ASP A 111 -16.88 -7.53 -1.43
N TRP A 112 -15.74 -7.44 -2.12
CA TRP A 112 -14.61 -6.59 -1.75
C TRP A 112 -15.01 -5.12 -1.51
N VAL A 113 -15.56 -4.46 -2.53
CA VAL A 113 -15.95 -3.03 -2.44
C VAL A 113 -17.05 -2.81 -1.41
N THR A 114 -18.01 -3.73 -1.33
CA THR A 114 -19.13 -3.65 -0.39
C THR A 114 -18.64 -3.81 1.05
N THR A 115 -17.70 -4.70 1.30
CA THR A 115 -17.10 -4.89 2.63
C THR A 115 -16.33 -3.67 3.08
N VAL A 116 -15.50 -3.08 2.22
CA VAL A 116 -14.81 -1.82 2.53
C VAL A 116 -15.82 -0.73 2.93
N ARG A 117 -16.88 -0.57 2.14
CA ARG A 117 -17.94 0.41 2.42
C ARG A 117 -18.64 0.15 3.76
N ALA A 118 -18.88 -1.10 4.11
CA ALA A 118 -19.56 -1.48 5.33
C ALA A 118 -18.71 -1.26 6.60
N GLN A 119 -17.38 -1.33 6.50
CA GLN A 119 -16.49 -1.15 7.64
C GLN A 119 -16.33 0.32 8.06
N LEU A 120 -16.44 1.28 7.14
CA LEU A 120 -16.15 2.69 7.44
C LEU A 120 -16.99 3.28 8.58
N PRO A 121 -18.30 3.09 8.63
CA PRO A 121 -19.09 3.65 9.75
C PRO A 121 -18.67 3.13 11.13
N GLU A 122 -18.19 1.89 11.20
CA GLU A 122 -17.68 1.31 12.44
C GLU A 122 -16.34 1.93 12.84
N LEU A 123 -15.43 2.12 11.87
CA LEU A 123 -14.15 2.78 12.09
C LEU A 123 -14.33 4.26 12.47
N GLU A 124 -15.21 4.98 11.80
CA GLU A 124 -15.56 6.37 12.15
C GLU A 124 -16.11 6.46 13.58
N ARG A 125 -16.97 5.52 13.96
CA ARG A 125 -17.47 5.42 15.33
C ARG A 125 -16.33 5.18 16.31
N TYR A 126 -15.46 4.23 16.03
CA TYR A 126 -14.29 3.91 16.87
C TYR A 126 -13.38 5.13 17.07
N VAL A 127 -13.07 5.85 16.00
CA VAL A 127 -12.27 7.09 16.06
C VAL A 127 -12.92 8.13 16.96
N ARG A 128 -14.22 8.33 16.84
CA ARG A 128 -14.99 9.29 17.64
C ARG A 128 -15.11 8.89 19.10
N GLU A 129 -15.42 7.61 19.38
CA GLU A 129 -15.58 7.10 20.75
C GLU A 129 -14.27 7.10 21.55
N ASN A 130 -13.14 7.01 20.87
CA ASN A 130 -11.81 7.05 21.48
C ASN A 130 -11.11 8.43 21.40
N ASP A 131 -11.81 9.45 20.89
CA ASP A 131 -11.30 10.83 20.77
C ASP A 131 -9.93 10.90 20.08
N LEU A 132 -9.76 10.13 18.99
CA LEU A 132 -8.48 10.01 18.31
C LEU A 132 -8.19 11.20 17.39
N LEU A 133 -9.23 11.72 16.73
CA LEU A 133 -9.16 12.92 15.91
C LEU A 133 -10.56 13.50 15.67
N ASP A 134 -10.62 14.80 15.38
CA ASP A 134 -11.84 15.49 15.01
C ASP A 134 -12.30 15.09 13.60
N GLN A 135 -13.57 14.73 13.49
CA GLN A 135 -14.22 14.42 12.22
C GLN A 135 -15.31 15.46 11.94
N ASP A 136 -15.29 16.06 10.75
CA ASP A 136 -16.34 16.97 10.31
C ASP A 136 -17.56 16.17 9.79
N PRO A 137 -18.66 16.13 10.56
CA PRO A 137 -19.85 15.36 10.17
C PRO A 137 -20.56 15.93 8.93
N THR A 138 -20.24 17.17 8.53
CA THR A 138 -20.80 17.80 7.33
C THR A 138 -20.08 17.37 6.06
N ARG A 139 -18.93 16.71 6.19
CA ARG A 139 -18.07 16.25 5.09
C ARG A 139 -17.71 14.77 5.22
N PRO A 140 -18.70 13.87 5.17
CA PRO A 140 -18.43 12.45 5.30
C PRO A 140 -17.57 11.93 4.16
N LEU A 141 -16.70 10.96 4.46
CA LEU A 141 -15.93 10.23 3.48
C LEU A 141 -16.86 9.41 2.58
N LYS A 142 -16.77 9.58 1.28
CA LYS A 142 -17.60 8.85 0.30
C LYS A 142 -16.82 7.72 -0.35
N VAL A 143 -17.26 6.48 -0.14
CA VAL A 143 -16.67 5.32 -0.83
C VAL A 143 -17.24 5.20 -2.23
N ARG A 144 -16.37 5.12 -3.23
CA ARG A 144 -16.76 4.83 -4.61
C ARG A 144 -15.78 3.85 -5.25
N GLU A 145 -16.21 3.23 -6.32
CA GLU A 145 -15.29 2.50 -7.18
C GLU A 145 -14.29 3.45 -7.82
N THR A 146 -13.04 3.00 -7.92
CA THR A 146 -12.01 3.74 -8.66
C THR A 146 -12.48 4.02 -10.08
N PRO A 147 -12.49 5.29 -10.53
CA PRO A 147 -12.83 5.64 -11.90
C PRO A 147 -11.99 4.85 -12.92
N LEU A 148 -12.59 4.42 -14.02
CA LEU A 148 -11.93 3.57 -15.02
C LEU A 148 -10.59 4.13 -15.51
N TYR A 149 -10.50 5.45 -15.70
CA TYR A 149 -9.28 6.11 -16.18
C TYR A 149 -8.14 6.11 -15.16
N GLN A 150 -8.43 5.78 -13.89
CA GLN A 150 -7.44 5.68 -12.81
C GLN A 150 -7.06 4.21 -12.51
N ARG A 151 -7.81 3.24 -13.01
CA ARG A 151 -7.50 1.83 -12.80
C ARG A 151 -6.21 1.45 -13.52
N GLY A 152 -5.37 0.65 -12.89
CA GLY A 152 -4.08 0.20 -13.44
C GLY A 152 -2.89 1.14 -13.19
N PHE A 153 -3.10 2.34 -12.60
CA PHE A 153 -2.02 3.31 -12.33
C PHE A 153 -1.50 3.30 -10.89
N GLY A 154 -1.77 2.32 -10.09
CA GLY A 154 -1.25 2.32 -8.73
C GLY A 154 -2.01 1.46 -7.75
N ALA A 155 -2.17 1.98 -6.53
CA ALA A 155 -2.82 1.26 -5.44
C ALA A 155 -4.29 0.93 -5.76
N LEU A 156 -4.73 -0.23 -5.28
CA LEU A 156 -6.12 -0.68 -5.44
C LEU A 156 -7.10 0.06 -4.51
N ALA A 157 -6.57 0.93 -3.64
CA ALA A 157 -7.34 1.87 -2.84
C ALA A 157 -6.59 3.21 -2.77
N SER A 158 -7.32 4.34 -2.83
CA SER A 158 -6.74 5.67 -2.76
C SER A 158 -7.76 6.68 -2.22
N VAL A 159 -7.25 7.76 -1.62
CA VAL A 159 -8.08 8.89 -1.19
C VAL A 159 -7.93 10.04 -2.18
N ASP A 160 -9.05 10.60 -2.61
CA ASP A 160 -9.13 11.81 -3.44
C ASP A 160 -9.80 12.92 -2.61
N ALA A 161 -8.98 13.76 -2.01
CA ALA A 161 -9.41 14.88 -1.18
C ALA A 161 -9.09 16.22 -1.86
N PRO A 162 -9.87 17.28 -1.61
CA PRO A 162 -9.50 18.62 -2.04
C PRO A 162 -8.24 19.08 -1.31
N GLY A 163 -7.39 19.83 -2.03
CA GLY A 163 -6.27 20.53 -1.42
C GLY A 163 -6.74 21.64 -0.48
N PRO A 164 -5.85 22.19 0.37
CA PRO A 164 -6.22 23.18 1.37
C PRO A 164 -6.73 24.50 0.78
N TYR A 165 -6.42 24.78 -0.49
CA TYR A 165 -6.84 25.99 -1.22
C TYR A 165 -7.83 25.70 -2.35
N ASP A 166 -8.24 24.43 -2.53
CA ASP A 166 -9.23 24.06 -3.54
C ASP A 166 -10.64 24.47 -3.08
N PRO A 167 -11.56 24.71 -4.02
CA PRO A 167 -12.97 24.85 -3.68
C PRO A 167 -13.47 23.62 -2.90
N PRO A 168 -14.35 23.82 -1.92
CA PRO A 168 -14.91 22.73 -1.12
C PRO A 168 -15.56 21.68 -2.05
N ARG A 169 -15.11 20.43 -1.95
CA ARG A 169 -15.68 19.26 -2.63
C ARG A 169 -15.62 18.04 -1.73
N ASP A 170 -16.32 17.00 -2.09
CA ASP A 170 -16.32 15.74 -1.36
C ASP A 170 -14.91 15.10 -1.34
N THR A 171 -14.62 14.41 -0.25
CA THR A 171 -13.50 13.47 -0.16
C THR A 171 -13.98 12.08 -0.55
N TYR A 172 -13.28 11.46 -1.47
CA TYR A 172 -13.60 10.13 -1.95
C TYR A 172 -12.54 9.11 -1.53
N TYR A 173 -12.99 7.99 -1.00
CA TYR A 173 -12.20 6.79 -0.89
C TYR A 173 -12.48 5.92 -2.11
N ASN A 174 -11.55 5.87 -3.02
CA ASN A 174 -11.62 5.09 -4.23
C ASN A 174 -11.17 3.67 -3.94
N VAL A 175 -12.00 2.69 -4.25
CA VAL A 175 -11.70 1.26 -4.10
C VAL A 175 -11.81 0.61 -5.47
N THR A 176 -10.75 -0.01 -5.93
CA THR A 176 -10.73 -0.65 -7.25
C THR A 176 -11.42 -2.01 -7.16
N PRO A 177 -12.48 -2.27 -7.93
CA PRO A 177 -13.07 -3.59 -8.05
C PRO A 177 -12.05 -4.61 -8.58
N LEU A 178 -12.23 -5.87 -8.20
CA LEU A 178 -11.35 -6.96 -8.64
C LEU A 178 -11.87 -7.68 -9.90
N ASP A 179 -12.81 -7.08 -10.63
CA ASP A 179 -13.51 -7.71 -11.75
C ASP A 179 -12.55 -8.21 -12.83
N ASP A 180 -11.52 -7.42 -13.12
CA ASP A 180 -10.51 -7.72 -14.14
C ASP A 180 -9.42 -8.71 -13.66
N PHE A 181 -9.48 -9.13 -12.39
CA PHE A 181 -8.52 -10.08 -11.82
C PHE A 181 -8.90 -11.52 -12.20
N THR A 182 -7.91 -12.30 -12.63
CA THR A 182 -8.06 -13.76 -12.69
C THR A 182 -8.32 -14.31 -11.28
N PRO A 183 -8.94 -15.50 -11.14
CA PRO A 183 -9.17 -16.12 -9.83
C PRO A 183 -7.91 -16.19 -8.97
N GLY A 184 -6.76 -16.55 -9.53
CA GLY A 184 -5.50 -16.62 -8.79
C GLY A 184 -4.96 -15.26 -8.35
N GLN A 185 -5.14 -14.22 -9.17
CA GLN A 185 -4.77 -12.85 -8.79
C GLN A 185 -5.68 -12.32 -7.67
N ALA A 186 -7.00 -12.56 -7.79
CA ALA A 186 -7.95 -12.16 -6.76
C ALA A 186 -7.67 -12.87 -5.43
N GLU A 187 -7.43 -14.18 -5.45
CA GLU A 187 -7.06 -14.96 -4.26
C GLU A 187 -5.79 -14.40 -3.60
N SER A 188 -4.73 -14.19 -4.38
CA SER A 188 -3.46 -13.64 -3.87
C SER A 188 -3.66 -12.28 -3.22
N PHE A 189 -4.43 -11.40 -3.85
CA PHE A 189 -4.75 -10.07 -3.33
C PHE A 189 -5.58 -10.15 -2.04
N LEU A 190 -6.65 -10.94 -2.03
CA LEU A 190 -7.54 -11.05 -0.88
C LEU A 190 -6.86 -11.70 0.33
N ARG A 191 -5.91 -12.59 0.11
CA ARG A 191 -5.07 -13.13 1.19
C ARG A 191 -4.13 -12.08 1.78
N GLU A 192 -3.66 -11.13 1.01
CA GLU A 192 -2.89 -9.99 1.49
C GLU A 192 -3.79 -9.02 2.27
N TYR A 193 -4.95 -8.67 1.70
CA TYR A 193 -5.95 -7.79 2.33
C TYR A 193 -7.08 -8.61 2.99
N ASN A 194 -6.67 -9.59 3.80
CA ASN A 194 -7.58 -10.44 4.55
C ASN A 194 -8.36 -9.65 5.63
N ASP A 195 -9.27 -10.31 6.33
CA ASP A 195 -10.16 -9.69 7.32
C ASP A 195 -9.41 -8.85 8.39
N TRP A 196 -8.19 -9.24 8.72
CA TRP A 196 -7.37 -8.54 9.70
C TRP A 196 -6.68 -7.30 9.12
N MET A 197 -6.12 -7.44 7.92
CA MET A 197 -5.39 -6.37 7.23
C MET A 197 -6.32 -5.31 6.66
N LEU A 198 -7.53 -5.69 6.25
CA LEU A 198 -8.50 -4.76 5.67
C LEU A 198 -8.91 -3.65 6.64
N GLN A 199 -9.04 -3.96 7.93
CA GLN A 199 -9.34 -2.94 8.95
C GLN A 199 -8.19 -1.94 9.11
N ILE A 200 -6.94 -2.43 9.05
CA ILE A 200 -5.75 -1.56 9.11
C ILE A 200 -5.68 -0.66 7.89
N LEU A 201 -5.97 -1.20 6.70
CA LEU A 201 -6.01 -0.42 5.47
C LEU A 201 -7.06 0.70 5.54
N ASN A 202 -8.26 0.38 6.01
CA ASN A 202 -9.38 1.32 6.00
C ASN A 202 -9.24 2.42 7.06
N ILE A 203 -8.62 2.14 8.21
CA ILE A 203 -8.40 3.17 9.24
C ILE A 203 -7.23 4.10 8.89
N HIS A 204 -6.28 3.62 8.10
CA HIS A 204 -5.11 4.39 7.67
C HIS A 204 -5.46 5.43 6.60
#